data_a79be18851c55c617289d40c5a2d017d
#
_entry.id   a79be18851c55c617289d40c5a2d017d
#
_cell.length_a   1.000
_cell.length_b   1.000
_cell.length_c   1.000
_cell.angle_alpha   90.00
_cell.angle_beta   90.00
_cell.angle_gamma   90.00
#
_symmetry.space_group_name_H-M   'P 1'
#
loop_
_entity.id
_entity.type
_entity.pdbx_description
1 polymer ?
#
loop_
_entity_poly.entity_id
_entity_poly.type
_entity_poly.pdbx_seq_one_letter_code
_entity_poly.pdbx_strand_id
1 'polypeptide(L)'
;AASLLHFLDGWGVANQVETANFDVVGFSQGAAMAGMLSLLYPERVRKLAILAGFLPHGAETLTPPSFDPDKRIFIAHGTQDLMVSVERARQAVRLFEQAGAQVEYCEADVAHKVSAECLRALAEYLQD
;
A
#
# COMPACT_ATOMS: atom_id res chain seq x y z
N ALA A 1 -0.24 -8.66 -11.37
CA ALA A 1 -1.26 -8.65 -10.29
C ALA A 1 -2.20 -9.85 -10.39
N ALA A 2 -2.77 -10.09 -11.59
CA ALA A 2 -3.68 -11.23 -11.76
C ALA A 2 -2.98 -12.57 -11.52
N SER A 3 -1.72 -12.71 -11.93
CA SER A 3 -0.94 -13.94 -11.72
C SER A 3 -0.70 -14.19 -10.24
N LEU A 4 -0.44 -13.13 -9.47
CA LEU A 4 -0.24 -13.24 -8.02
C LEU A 4 -1.53 -13.71 -7.34
N LEU A 5 -2.68 -13.11 -7.70
CA LEU A 5 -3.96 -13.50 -7.13
C LEU A 5 -4.31 -14.95 -7.48
N HIS A 6 -4.05 -15.36 -8.71
CA HIS A 6 -4.28 -16.74 -9.13
C HIS A 6 -3.45 -17.71 -8.30
N PHE A 7 -2.16 -17.38 -8.09
CA PHE A 7 -1.28 -18.18 -7.25
C PHE A 7 -1.79 -18.26 -5.80
N LEU A 8 -2.16 -17.11 -5.21
CA LEU A 8 -2.66 -17.05 -3.84
C LEU A 8 -3.93 -17.88 -3.66
N ASP A 9 -4.86 -17.80 -4.61
CA ASP A 9 -6.11 -18.54 -4.52
C ASP A 9 -5.87 -20.04 -4.61
N GLY A 10 -4.98 -20.49 -5.50
CA GLY A 10 -4.61 -21.89 -5.58
C GLY A 10 -3.91 -22.38 -4.33
N TRP A 11 -2.99 -21.58 -3.80
CA TRP A 11 -2.29 -21.89 -2.55
C TRP A 11 -3.27 -21.94 -1.38
N GLY A 12 -4.22 -21.01 -1.32
CA GLY A 12 -5.23 -20.96 -0.27
C GLY A 12 -6.11 -22.20 -0.25
N VAL A 13 -6.53 -22.66 -1.42
CA VAL A 13 -7.31 -23.90 -1.54
C VAL A 13 -6.48 -25.10 -1.06
N ALA A 14 -5.22 -25.19 -1.52
CA ALA A 14 -4.35 -26.31 -1.16
C ALA A 14 -4.01 -26.36 0.35
N ASN A 15 -3.98 -25.20 1.01
CA ASN A 15 -3.58 -25.08 2.43
C ASN A 15 -4.76 -24.73 3.35
N GLN A 16 -5.98 -24.70 2.83
CA GLN A 16 -7.20 -24.40 3.60
C GLN A 16 -7.12 -23.03 4.28
N VAL A 17 -6.59 -22.03 3.58
CA VAL A 17 -6.47 -20.64 4.03
C VAL A 17 -7.37 -19.75 3.20
N GLU A 18 -8.14 -18.88 3.88
CA GLU A 18 -9.02 -17.92 3.21
C GLU A 18 -8.19 -16.82 2.55
N THR A 19 -8.39 -16.61 1.24
CA THR A 19 -7.68 -15.58 0.47
C THR A 19 -8.61 -14.59 -0.22
N ALA A 20 -9.89 -14.55 0.17
CA ALA A 20 -10.86 -13.63 -0.44
C ALA A 20 -10.44 -12.17 -0.22
N ASN A 21 -9.92 -11.86 0.96
CA ASN A 21 -9.28 -10.57 1.23
C ASN A 21 -8.06 -10.78 2.14
N PHE A 22 -7.14 -9.82 2.12
CA PHE A 22 -5.89 -9.92 2.87
C PHE A 22 -5.29 -8.53 3.07
N ASP A 23 -4.31 -8.45 3.97
CA ASP A 23 -3.51 -7.27 4.19
C ASP A 23 -2.22 -7.38 3.38
N VAL A 24 -1.76 -6.26 2.82
CA VAL A 24 -0.54 -6.22 2.01
C VAL A 24 0.38 -5.15 2.54
N VAL A 25 1.63 -5.52 2.76
CA VAL A 25 2.69 -4.58 3.13
C VAL A 25 3.77 -4.69 2.06
N GLY A 26 4.11 -3.57 1.44
CA GLY A 26 5.15 -3.55 0.41
C GLY A 26 6.23 -2.52 0.73
N PHE A 27 7.47 -2.85 0.39
CA PHE A 27 8.63 -1.97 0.54
C PHE A 27 9.24 -1.72 -0.83
N SER A 28 9.52 -0.45 -1.15
CA SER A 28 10.19 -0.03 -2.39
C SER A 28 9.40 -0.49 -3.63
N GLN A 29 9.98 -1.33 -4.50
CA GLN A 29 9.26 -1.86 -5.66
C GLN A 29 8.09 -2.75 -5.26
N GLY A 30 8.22 -3.48 -4.15
CA GLY A 30 7.11 -4.26 -3.61
C GLY A 30 5.93 -3.38 -3.21
N ALA A 31 6.19 -2.15 -2.76
CA ALA A 31 5.15 -1.19 -2.45
C ALA A 31 4.39 -0.74 -3.71
N ALA A 32 5.11 -0.56 -4.82
CA ALA A 32 4.48 -0.21 -6.09
C ALA A 32 3.53 -1.32 -6.55
N MET A 33 3.97 -2.58 -6.43
CA MET A 33 3.13 -3.73 -6.76
C MET A 33 1.92 -3.83 -5.83
N ALA A 34 2.12 -3.63 -4.52
CA ALA A 34 1.04 -3.66 -3.54
C ALA A 34 0.00 -2.58 -3.83
N GLY A 35 0.45 -1.37 -4.15
CA GLY A 35 -0.42 -0.26 -4.51
C GLY A 35 -1.25 -0.57 -5.74
N MET A 36 -0.63 -1.12 -6.78
CA MET A 36 -1.35 -1.53 -7.99
C MET A 36 -2.38 -2.61 -7.72
N LEU A 37 -2.04 -3.56 -6.87
CA LEU A 37 -2.97 -4.61 -6.47
C LEU A 37 -4.22 -4.01 -5.81
N SER A 38 -4.04 -3.03 -4.93
CA SER A 38 -5.15 -2.35 -4.27
C SER A 38 -6.01 -1.54 -5.25
N LEU A 39 -5.39 -0.91 -6.26
CA LEU A 39 -6.11 -0.12 -7.26
C LEU A 39 -6.91 -1.01 -8.21
N LEU A 40 -6.34 -2.15 -8.59
CA LEU A 40 -6.97 -3.08 -9.53
C LEU A 40 -8.01 -3.99 -8.85
N TYR A 41 -7.77 -4.35 -7.60
CA TYR A 41 -8.62 -5.30 -6.86
C TYR A 41 -8.89 -4.77 -5.45
N PRO A 42 -9.58 -3.62 -5.33
CA PRO A 42 -9.75 -2.97 -4.02
C PRO A 42 -10.50 -3.83 -3.00
N GLU A 43 -11.37 -4.72 -3.45
CA GLU A 43 -12.13 -5.61 -2.58
C GLU A 43 -11.27 -6.75 -2.01
N ARG A 44 -10.12 -7.03 -2.62
CA ARG A 44 -9.22 -8.10 -2.17
C ARG A 44 -8.21 -7.60 -1.14
N VAL A 45 -7.90 -6.31 -1.14
CA VAL A 45 -6.89 -5.73 -0.24
C VAL A 45 -7.61 -5.01 0.89
N ARG A 46 -7.58 -5.60 2.08
CA ARG A 46 -8.23 -5.03 3.26
C ARG A 46 -7.41 -3.86 3.82
N LYS A 47 -6.14 -4.09 4.08
CA LYS A 47 -5.20 -3.07 4.53
C LYS A 47 -4.01 -3.03 3.59
N LEU A 48 -3.54 -1.82 3.30
CA LEU A 48 -2.40 -1.59 2.43
C LEU A 48 -1.40 -0.69 3.13
N ALA A 49 -0.14 -1.14 3.19
CA ALA A 49 0.96 -0.32 3.67
C ALA A 49 2.00 -0.17 2.57
N ILE A 50 2.34 1.07 2.25
CA ILE A 50 3.35 1.43 1.25
C ILE A 50 4.54 2.03 2.00
N LEU A 51 5.67 1.33 2.01
CA LEU A 51 6.86 1.70 2.76
C LEU A 51 7.99 2.04 1.80
N ALA A 52 8.51 3.25 1.87
CA ALA A 52 9.62 3.74 1.03
C ALA A 52 9.35 3.45 -0.46
N GLY A 53 8.12 3.65 -0.89
CA GLY A 53 7.67 3.24 -2.21
C GLY A 53 6.97 4.34 -2.99
N PHE A 54 6.27 3.93 -4.03
CA PHE A 54 5.66 4.83 -4.99
C PHE A 54 4.52 4.12 -5.71
N LEU A 55 3.71 4.88 -6.42
CA LEU A 55 2.79 4.32 -7.40
C LEU A 55 3.39 4.52 -8.79
N PRO A 56 3.27 3.54 -9.69
CA PRO A 56 3.75 3.68 -11.07
C PRO A 56 3.08 4.85 -11.79
N HIS A 57 3.75 5.41 -12.79
CA HIS A 57 3.16 6.42 -13.65
C HIS A 57 1.89 5.85 -14.31
N GLY A 58 0.85 6.65 -14.37
CA GLY A 58 -0.43 6.22 -14.93
C GLY A 58 -1.35 5.54 -13.94
N ALA A 59 -0.93 5.37 -12.68
CA ALA A 59 -1.77 4.74 -11.66
C ALA A 59 -3.10 5.49 -11.47
N GLU A 60 -3.09 6.80 -11.67
CA GLU A 60 -4.31 7.63 -11.57
C GLU A 60 -5.39 7.23 -12.56
N THR A 61 -5.01 6.61 -13.68
CA THR A 61 -5.98 6.13 -14.67
C THR A 61 -6.63 4.81 -14.27
N LEU A 62 -6.03 4.12 -13.29
CA LEU A 62 -6.51 2.84 -12.77
C LEU A 62 -7.24 3.01 -11.44
N THR A 63 -7.26 4.22 -10.90
CA THR A 63 -7.93 4.51 -9.63
C THR A 63 -9.42 4.22 -9.77
N PRO A 64 -10.02 3.44 -8.87
CA PRO A 64 -11.47 3.24 -8.89
C PRO A 64 -12.19 4.57 -8.67
N PRO A 65 -13.46 4.70 -9.11
CA PRO A 65 -14.22 5.95 -8.93
C PRO A 65 -14.24 6.43 -7.49
N SER A 66 -14.29 5.51 -6.53
CA SER A 66 -14.13 5.82 -5.11
C SER A 66 -13.83 4.54 -4.34
N PHE A 67 -12.99 4.65 -3.32
CA PHE A 67 -12.86 3.62 -2.31
C PHE A 67 -14.02 3.71 -1.33
N ASP A 68 -14.32 2.60 -0.65
CA ASP A 68 -15.19 2.60 0.51
C ASP A 68 -14.64 3.63 1.52
N PRO A 69 -15.50 4.48 2.14
CA PRO A 69 -15.03 5.47 3.11
C PRO A 69 -14.26 4.90 4.30
N ASP A 70 -14.44 3.62 4.59
CA ASP A 70 -13.73 2.94 5.68
C ASP A 70 -12.36 2.40 5.24
N LYS A 71 -12.01 2.53 3.95
CA LYS A 71 -10.71 2.08 3.44
C LYS A 71 -9.60 2.90 4.06
N ARG A 72 -8.68 2.22 4.77
CA ARG A 72 -7.53 2.86 5.41
C ARG A 72 -6.25 2.36 4.76
N ILE A 73 -5.36 3.31 4.46
CA ILE A 73 -4.09 3.03 3.79
C ILE A 73 -2.98 3.67 4.63
N PHE A 74 -1.89 2.94 4.84
CA PHE A 74 -0.72 3.44 5.56
C PHE A 74 0.41 3.70 4.57
N ILE A 75 1.03 4.88 4.65
CA ILE A 75 2.17 5.25 3.79
C ILE A 75 3.26 5.81 4.69
N ALA A 76 4.49 5.30 4.56
CA ALA A 76 5.65 5.79 5.29
C ALA A 76 6.80 6.05 4.33
N HIS A 77 7.53 7.14 4.54
CA HIS A 77 8.63 7.52 3.65
C HIS A 77 9.68 8.35 4.37
N GLY A 78 10.93 8.16 3.97
CA GLY A 78 12.05 8.96 4.47
C GLY A 78 12.24 10.23 3.63
N THR A 79 12.38 11.37 4.31
CA THR A 79 12.61 12.64 3.60
C THR A 79 13.98 12.71 2.93
N GLN A 80 14.94 11.86 3.36
CA GLN A 80 16.29 11.78 2.81
C GLN A 80 16.47 10.59 1.85
N ASP A 81 15.38 10.03 1.37
CA ASP A 81 15.43 8.89 0.44
C ASP A 81 15.91 9.38 -0.94
N LEU A 82 17.08 8.87 -1.36
CA LEU A 82 17.67 9.19 -2.67
C LEU A 82 17.27 8.21 -3.77
N MET A 83 16.67 7.09 -3.42
CA MET A 83 16.24 6.08 -4.39
C MET A 83 14.81 6.33 -4.85
N VAL A 84 13.93 6.68 -3.92
CA VAL A 84 12.54 7.04 -4.21
C VAL A 84 12.25 8.36 -3.53
N SER A 85 12.05 9.40 -4.32
CA SER A 85 11.79 10.75 -3.79
C SER A 85 10.56 10.76 -2.88
N VAL A 86 10.65 11.48 -1.77
CA VAL A 86 9.52 11.65 -0.84
C VAL A 86 8.32 12.27 -1.55
N GLU A 87 8.55 13.06 -2.59
CA GLU A 87 7.45 13.65 -3.37
C GLU A 87 6.57 12.57 -4.01
N ARG A 88 7.14 11.44 -4.39
CA ARG A 88 6.35 10.34 -4.94
C ARG A 88 5.43 9.71 -3.90
N ALA A 89 5.89 9.65 -2.64
CA ALA A 89 5.03 9.20 -1.54
C ALA A 89 3.88 10.18 -1.32
N ARG A 90 4.18 11.46 -1.34
CA ARG A 90 3.16 12.51 -1.18
C ARG A 90 2.13 12.48 -2.30
N GLN A 91 2.56 12.19 -3.53
CA GLN A 91 1.64 11.99 -4.66
C GLN A 91 0.72 10.80 -4.43
N ALA A 92 1.25 9.70 -3.91
CA ALA A 92 0.44 8.52 -3.59
C ALA A 92 -0.61 8.84 -2.52
N VAL A 93 -0.23 9.60 -1.48
CA VAL A 93 -1.17 10.05 -0.45
C VAL A 93 -2.34 10.80 -1.09
N ARG A 94 -2.02 11.78 -1.95
CA ARG A 94 -3.05 12.59 -2.60
C ARG A 94 -3.97 11.76 -3.48
N LEU A 95 -3.40 10.81 -4.23
CA LEU A 95 -4.19 9.95 -5.12
C LEU A 95 -5.19 9.12 -4.33
N PHE A 96 -4.74 8.47 -3.26
CA PHE A 96 -5.63 7.64 -2.44
C PHE A 96 -6.68 8.47 -1.72
N GLU A 97 -6.31 9.65 -1.22
CA GLU A 97 -7.28 10.54 -0.56
C GLU A 97 -8.33 11.05 -1.53
N GLN A 98 -7.93 11.40 -2.75
CA GLN A 98 -8.87 11.82 -3.79
C GLN A 98 -9.82 10.70 -4.19
N ALA A 99 -9.38 9.45 -4.07
CA ALA A 99 -10.23 8.28 -4.33
C ALA A 99 -11.12 7.92 -3.14
N GLY A 100 -11.07 8.67 -2.05
CA GLY A 100 -11.96 8.49 -0.90
C GLY A 100 -11.39 7.69 0.26
N ALA A 101 -10.15 7.20 0.16
CA ALA A 101 -9.53 6.46 1.25
C ALA A 101 -9.05 7.40 2.36
N GLN A 102 -8.96 6.85 3.57
CA GLN A 102 -8.32 7.51 4.70
C GLN A 102 -6.85 7.10 4.73
N VAL A 103 -5.93 8.07 4.62
CA VAL A 103 -4.50 7.78 4.58
C VAL A 103 -3.86 8.21 5.90
N GLU A 104 -3.17 7.25 6.54
CA GLU A 104 -2.28 7.54 7.66
C GLU A 104 -0.87 7.65 7.09
N TYR A 105 -0.27 8.84 7.17
CA TYR A 105 1.02 9.12 6.54
C TYR A 105 2.08 9.42 7.59
N CYS A 106 3.22 8.73 7.50
CA CYS A 106 4.35 8.90 8.42
C CYS A 106 5.60 9.26 7.63
N GLU A 107 6.09 10.51 7.76
CA GLU A 107 7.38 10.94 7.24
C GLU A 107 8.41 10.95 8.38
N ALA A 108 9.65 10.62 8.04
CA ALA A 108 10.74 10.67 8.99
C ALA A 108 12.02 11.12 8.27
N ASP A 109 12.94 11.71 9.02
CA ASP A 109 14.22 12.19 8.49
C ASP A 109 15.21 11.04 8.37
N VAL A 110 14.92 10.11 7.49
CA VAL A 110 15.73 8.93 7.20
C VAL A 110 15.84 8.73 5.69
N ALA A 111 16.79 7.89 5.28
CA ALA A 111 17.00 7.55 3.88
C ALA A 111 15.99 6.49 3.40
N HIS A 112 16.42 5.56 2.54
CA HIS A 112 15.56 4.53 1.93
C HIS A 112 15.32 3.38 2.93
N LYS A 113 14.55 3.65 3.96
CA LYS A 113 14.21 2.71 5.01
C LYS A 113 12.98 3.18 5.77
N VAL A 114 12.48 2.34 6.67
CA VAL A 114 11.38 2.70 7.56
C VAL A 114 11.97 3.05 8.94
N SER A 115 11.66 4.24 9.46
CA SER A 115 12.12 4.65 10.78
C SER A 115 11.47 3.80 11.87
N ALA A 116 12.09 3.76 13.06
CA ALA A 116 11.52 3.07 14.22
C ALA A 116 10.13 3.64 14.57
N GLU A 117 9.98 4.95 14.48
CA GLU A 117 8.69 5.61 14.74
C GLU A 117 7.62 5.15 13.77
N CYS A 118 7.93 5.14 12.47
CA CYS A 118 6.97 4.70 11.46
C CYS A 118 6.69 3.19 11.55
N LEU A 119 7.67 2.38 11.99
CA LEU A 119 7.42 0.96 12.24
C LEU A 119 6.43 0.74 13.37
N ARG A 120 6.52 1.53 14.43
CA ARG A 120 5.55 1.46 15.52
C ARG A 120 4.15 1.84 15.04
N ALA A 121 4.06 2.92 14.25
CA ALA A 121 2.78 3.34 13.68
C ALA A 121 2.19 2.27 12.75
N LEU A 122 3.04 1.62 11.96
CA LEU A 122 2.62 0.50 11.09
C LEU A 122 2.07 -0.65 11.92
N ALA A 123 2.76 -1.02 13.00
CA ALA A 123 2.30 -2.11 13.86
C ALA A 123 0.91 -1.83 14.43
N GLU A 124 0.66 -0.60 14.88
CA GLU A 124 -0.65 -0.20 15.38
C GLU A 124 -1.70 -0.26 14.27
N TYR A 125 -1.36 0.23 13.07
CA TYR A 125 -2.26 0.17 11.92
C TYR A 125 -2.68 -1.26 11.59
N LEU A 126 -1.76 -2.22 11.66
CA LEU A 126 -2.02 -3.61 11.32
C LEU A 126 -2.83 -4.37 12.37
N GLN A 127 -2.90 -3.86 13.61
CA GLN A 127 -3.60 -4.53 14.71
C GLN A 127 -5.12 -4.41 14.62
N ASP A 128 -5.64 -3.43 13.92
CA ASP A 128 -7.10 -3.20 13.82
C ASP A 128 -7.85 -4.30 13.03
#